data_ed28c8370e8bb6d923acba9acf49ba2f
#
_entry.id   ed28c8370e8bb6d923acba9acf49ba2f
#
_cell.length_a   1.000
_cell.length_b   1.000
_cell.length_c   1.000
_cell.angle_alpha   90.00
_cell.angle_beta   90.00
_cell.angle_gamma   90.00
#
_symmetry.space_group_name_H-M   'P 1'
#
loop_
_entity.id
_entity.type
_entity.pdbx_description
1 polymer ?
#
loop_
_entity_poly.entity_id
_entity_poly.type
_entity_poly.pdbx_seq_one_letter_code
_entity_poly.pdbx_strand_id
1 'polypeptide(L)'
;MMFKTNRAVCKKSVSLLFVVALIASLVLPFAASFVSPASAYALDVQKCTARPNSDSSSDVLGGVETRITWEAQADADESLASISLTLPEGTTCSINNAKATLLTGDDLMTRVNLKATFVQDGQAVIASFGEPGQAGSYYRIELYGVMFPQNGGNQQLTGTYTLTDGTVKKITSIPTIAVKSTTFVQTLSDSLAQQEWVKAWNSNTFLRLFLNPPIFVSSLPIVLQGFFMAVGIVLVAFPIAIPLGLLLSFMRMSKFAILRGLGSLYVNVVRGTPVFLQVYIAFFGLPL
;
A
#
# COMPACT_ATOMS: atom_id res chain seq x y z
N MET A 1 73.55 34.18 -9.93
CA MET A 1 72.18 34.50 -10.38
C MET A 1 71.51 33.26 -10.93
N MET A 2 71.31 32.20 -10.15
CA MET A 2 70.82 30.91 -10.66
C MET A 2 70.27 30.07 -9.48
N PHE A 3 69.17 30.49 -8.85
CA PHE A 3 68.49 29.65 -7.79
C PHE A 3 67.06 30.10 -7.50
N LYS A 4 66.35 30.69 -8.47
CA LYS A 4 64.95 31.15 -8.23
C LYS A 4 63.88 30.46 -9.08
N THR A 5 64.24 29.57 -10.02
CA THR A 5 63.27 28.98 -10.99
C THR A 5 62.70 27.64 -10.54
N ASN A 6 63.32 26.90 -9.61
CA ASN A 6 62.84 25.55 -9.26
C ASN A 6 61.73 25.50 -8.15
N ARG A 7 61.47 26.59 -7.43
CA ARG A 7 60.41 26.61 -6.39
C ARG A 7 59.00 26.81 -6.95
N ALA A 8 58.87 27.45 -8.10
CA ALA A 8 57.59 27.75 -8.70
C ALA A 8 56.97 26.52 -9.44
N VAL A 9 57.85 25.71 -10.04
CA VAL A 9 57.45 24.50 -10.77
C VAL A 9 57.02 23.39 -9.79
N CYS A 10 57.74 23.25 -8.64
CA CYS A 10 57.40 22.28 -7.63
C CYS A 10 56.08 22.62 -6.90
N LYS A 11 55.77 23.92 -6.65
CA LYS A 11 54.47 24.30 -6.08
C LYS A 11 53.28 24.05 -7.02
N LYS A 12 53.43 24.23 -8.31
CA LYS A 12 52.36 23.97 -9.30
C LYS A 12 52.09 22.47 -9.46
N SER A 13 53.12 21.61 -9.45
CA SER A 13 52.95 20.15 -9.59
C SER A 13 52.33 19.55 -8.31
N VAL A 14 52.68 20.03 -7.12
CA VAL A 14 52.07 19.61 -5.84
C VAL A 14 50.60 20.06 -5.75
N SER A 15 50.27 21.27 -6.21
CA SER A 15 48.88 21.74 -6.27
C SER A 15 48.02 20.91 -7.26
N LEU A 16 48.60 20.55 -8.41
CA LEU A 16 47.91 19.72 -9.42
C LEU A 16 47.66 18.29 -8.89
N LEU A 17 48.63 17.69 -8.20
CA LEU A 17 48.49 16.38 -7.57
C LEU A 17 47.41 16.39 -6.46
N PHE A 18 47.33 17.45 -5.66
CA PHE A 18 46.33 17.62 -4.62
C PHE A 18 44.89 17.75 -5.22
N VAL A 19 44.74 18.50 -6.31
CA VAL A 19 43.46 18.65 -7.01
C VAL A 19 43.04 17.33 -7.67
N VAL A 20 43.96 16.61 -8.29
CA VAL A 20 43.66 15.27 -8.87
C VAL A 20 43.32 14.25 -7.79
N ALA A 21 43.99 14.26 -6.64
CA ALA A 21 43.67 13.40 -5.52
C ALA A 21 42.31 13.75 -4.88
N LEU A 22 41.97 15.02 -4.82
CA LEU A 22 40.67 15.49 -4.31
C LEU A 22 39.52 15.10 -5.26
N ILE A 23 39.73 15.22 -6.58
CA ILE A 23 38.76 14.78 -7.59
C ILE A 23 38.62 13.24 -7.56
N ALA A 24 39.72 12.52 -7.45
CA ALA A 24 39.68 11.07 -7.35
C ALA A 24 38.97 10.60 -6.07
N SER A 25 39.16 11.27 -4.93
CA SER A 25 38.45 10.95 -3.68
C SER A 25 36.95 11.29 -3.71
N LEU A 26 36.52 12.23 -4.58
CA LEU A 26 35.11 12.58 -4.76
C LEU A 26 34.42 11.65 -5.78
N VAL A 27 35.14 11.15 -6.79
CA VAL A 27 34.58 10.35 -7.88
C VAL A 27 34.59 8.85 -7.54
N LEU A 28 35.62 8.36 -6.79
CA LEU A 28 35.68 6.97 -6.39
C LEU A 28 34.48 6.46 -5.54
N PRO A 29 34.00 7.18 -4.50
CA PRO A 29 32.82 6.72 -3.77
C PRO A 29 31.53 6.80 -4.63
N PHE A 30 31.48 7.71 -5.62
CA PHE A 30 30.31 7.81 -6.50
C PHE A 30 30.30 6.70 -7.58
N ALA A 31 31.47 6.29 -8.08
CA ALA A 31 31.58 5.16 -9.01
C ALA A 31 31.34 3.80 -8.31
N ALA A 32 31.73 3.68 -7.03
CA ALA A 32 31.47 2.47 -6.25
C ALA A 32 29.98 2.29 -5.89
N SER A 33 29.20 3.38 -5.88
CA SER A 33 27.75 3.33 -5.61
C SER A 33 26.93 2.81 -6.81
N PHE A 34 27.50 2.75 -8.02
CA PHE A 34 26.82 2.22 -9.22
C PHE A 34 27.14 0.75 -9.51
N VAL A 35 28.09 0.16 -8.78
CA VAL A 35 28.25 -1.29 -8.79
C VAL A 35 27.41 -1.83 -7.63
N SER A 36 26.09 -1.82 -7.79
CA SER A 36 25.25 -2.77 -7.06
C SER A 36 25.80 -4.15 -7.42
N PRO A 37 26.21 -4.99 -6.44
CA PRO A 37 26.39 -6.38 -6.77
C PRO A 37 25.05 -6.81 -7.33
N ALA A 38 25.01 -7.25 -8.57
CA ALA A 38 23.90 -8.00 -9.09
C ALA A 38 23.82 -9.21 -8.13
N SER A 39 22.95 -9.11 -7.12
CA SER A 39 22.53 -10.25 -6.34
C SER A 39 21.93 -11.17 -7.37
N ALA A 40 22.64 -12.24 -7.68
CA ALA A 40 22.10 -13.34 -8.47
C ALA A 40 20.96 -13.94 -7.65
N TYR A 41 19.82 -13.26 -7.63
CA TYR A 41 18.58 -13.81 -7.13
C TYR A 41 18.05 -14.69 -8.25
N ALA A 42 18.21 -15.97 -8.07
CA ALA A 42 17.78 -16.98 -9.03
C ALA A 42 16.24 -16.97 -9.25
N LEU A 43 15.45 -16.28 -8.43
CA LEU A 43 14.01 -16.07 -8.57
C LEU A 43 13.66 -14.67 -8.06
N ASP A 44 13.27 -13.78 -8.96
CA ASP A 44 12.90 -12.41 -8.62
C ASP A 44 11.38 -12.30 -8.35
N VAL A 45 11.02 -12.08 -7.08
CA VAL A 45 9.63 -11.92 -6.65
C VAL A 45 9.16 -10.50 -6.90
N GLN A 46 8.41 -10.32 -7.97
CA GLN A 46 7.88 -9.02 -8.39
C GLN A 46 6.66 -8.60 -7.57
N LYS A 47 5.87 -9.57 -7.10
CA LYS A 47 4.62 -9.28 -6.41
C LYS A 47 4.25 -10.36 -5.41
N CYS A 48 3.85 -9.93 -4.22
CA CYS A 48 3.16 -10.77 -3.25
C CYS A 48 2.11 -9.91 -2.56
N THR A 49 0.85 -10.09 -2.93
CA THR A 49 -0.26 -9.26 -2.43
C THR A 49 -1.45 -10.11 -2.08
N ALA A 50 -2.21 -9.68 -1.07
CA ALA A 50 -3.52 -10.23 -0.79
C ALA A 50 -4.61 -9.31 -1.35
N ARG A 51 -5.71 -9.91 -1.82
CA ARG A 51 -6.87 -9.15 -2.29
C ARG A 51 -7.57 -8.52 -1.09
N PRO A 52 -7.95 -7.23 -1.17
CA PRO A 52 -8.80 -6.61 -0.16
C PRO A 52 -10.07 -7.42 0.09
N ASN A 53 -10.42 -7.61 1.35
CA ASN A 53 -11.56 -8.41 1.80
C ASN A 53 -12.47 -7.66 2.77
N SER A 54 -12.27 -6.35 2.91
CA SER A 54 -13.16 -5.48 3.65
C SER A 54 -14.19 -4.84 2.70
N ASP A 55 -15.43 -4.68 3.17
CA ASP A 55 -16.53 -4.11 2.37
C ASP A 55 -16.35 -2.60 2.08
N SER A 56 -15.56 -1.91 2.87
CA SER A 56 -15.46 -0.44 2.85
C SER A 56 -14.08 0.12 2.58
N SER A 57 -13.04 -0.70 2.45
CA SER A 57 -11.67 -0.22 2.28
C SER A 57 -10.83 -1.14 1.38
N SER A 58 -9.66 -0.65 0.98
CA SER A 58 -8.65 -1.44 0.26
C SER A 58 -7.83 -2.36 1.19
N ASP A 59 -8.26 -2.53 2.44
CA ASP A 59 -7.50 -3.24 3.45
C ASP A 59 -7.74 -4.76 3.41
N VAL A 60 -6.71 -5.49 3.85
CA VAL A 60 -6.79 -6.93 4.11
C VAL A 60 -7.03 -7.13 5.59
N LEU A 61 -8.12 -7.81 5.95
CA LEU A 61 -8.50 -8.10 7.32
C LEU A 61 -8.08 -9.52 7.71
N GLY A 62 -7.58 -9.67 8.94
CA GLY A 62 -7.32 -10.98 9.54
C GLY A 62 -8.62 -11.71 9.87
N GLY A 63 -8.62 -13.04 9.87
CA GLY A 63 -9.80 -13.86 10.15
C GLY A 63 -10.87 -13.88 9.06
N VAL A 64 -10.67 -13.20 7.95
CA VAL A 64 -11.59 -13.16 6.80
C VAL A 64 -10.88 -13.74 5.57
N GLU A 65 -11.61 -14.53 4.78
CA GLU A 65 -11.04 -15.13 3.58
C GLU A 65 -10.56 -14.10 2.57
N THR A 66 -9.37 -14.33 2.03
CA THR A 66 -8.79 -13.54 0.96
C THR A 66 -8.10 -14.42 -0.06
N ARG A 67 -7.57 -13.81 -1.11
CA ARG A 67 -6.74 -14.47 -2.12
C ARG A 67 -5.36 -13.85 -2.13
N ILE A 68 -4.33 -14.70 -1.98
CA ILE A 68 -2.94 -14.28 -2.22
C ILE A 68 -2.63 -14.44 -3.70
N THR A 69 -1.98 -13.44 -4.27
CA THR A 69 -1.37 -13.48 -5.59
C THR A 69 0.12 -13.27 -5.43
N TRP A 70 0.88 -14.29 -5.82
CA TRP A 70 2.32 -14.30 -5.82
C TRP A 70 2.84 -14.40 -7.24
N GLU A 71 3.78 -13.53 -7.62
CA GLU A 71 4.34 -13.45 -8.96
C GLU A 71 5.86 -13.35 -8.88
N ALA A 72 6.55 -14.18 -9.64
CA ALA A 72 8.00 -14.14 -9.72
C ALA A 72 8.51 -14.57 -11.10
N GLN A 73 9.66 -14.05 -11.45
CA GLN A 73 10.39 -14.41 -12.65
C GLN A 73 11.54 -15.33 -12.32
N ALA A 74 11.64 -16.45 -13.02
CA ALA A 74 12.81 -17.32 -12.96
C ALA A 74 14.00 -16.66 -13.66
N ASP A 75 15.21 -17.03 -13.25
CA ASP A 75 16.42 -16.59 -13.96
C ASP A 75 16.43 -17.13 -15.40
N ALA A 76 17.15 -16.42 -16.28
CA ALA A 76 17.21 -16.73 -17.71
C ALA A 76 17.65 -18.18 -18.03
N ASP A 77 18.41 -18.79 -17.12
CA ASP A 77 18.95 -20.15 -17.28
C ASP A 77 18.21 -21.19 -16.41
N GLU A 78 17.15 -20.79 -15.67
CA GLU A 78 16.47 -21.64 -14.71
C GLU A 78 15.05 -22.00 -15.13
N SER A 79 14.73 -23.29 -15.04
CA SER A 79 13.38 -23.84 -15.21
C SER A 79 12.94 -24.48 -13.90
N LEU A 80 11.73 -24.17 -13.44
CA LEU A 80 11.22 -24.58 -12.14
C LEU A 80 10.41 -25.87 -12.24
N ALA A 81 10.76 -26.85 -11.39
CA ALA A 81 9.97 -28.10 -11.22
C ALA A 81 8.88 -27.92 -10.16
N SER A 82 9.17 -27.18 -9.07
CA SER A 82 8.18 -26.90 -8.03
C SER A 82 8.48 -25.61 -7.29
N ILE A 83 7.43 -25.02 -6.69
CA ILE A 83 7.54 -23.87 -5.79
C ILE A 83 6.83 -24.24 -4.48
N SER A 84 7.48 -24.05 -3.36
CA SER A 84 6.94 -24.23 -2.02
C SER A 84 6.85 -22.86 -1.33
N LEU A 85 5.64 -22.41 -1.05
CA LEU A 85 5.35 -21.17 -0.32
C LEU A 85 4.92 -21.52 1.10
N THR A 86 5.66 -21.06 2.10
CA THR A 86 5.32 -21.23 3.50
C THR A 86 4.55 -20.02 3.98
N LEU A 87 3.31 -20.25 4.39
CA LEU A 87 2.42 -19.23 4.94
C LEU A 87 2.84 -18.87 6.38
N PRO A 88 2.57 -17.63 6.82
CA PRO A 88 2.80 -17.22 8.21
C PRO A 88 2.04 -18.12 9.22
N GLU A 89 2.56 -18.22 10.44
CA GLU A 89 1.93 -19.00 11.52
C GLU A 89 0.49 -18.54 11.77
N GLY A 90 -0.42 -19.49 11.98
CA GLY A 90 -1.83 -19.23 12.21
C GLY A 90 -2.64 -18.85 10.96
N THR A 91 -2.01 -18.86 9.77
CA THR A 91 -2.72 -18.69 8.51
C THR A 91 -3.28 -20.01 8.02
N THR A 92 -4.54 -20.03 7.63
CA THR A 92 -5.18 -21.20 6.97
C THR A 92 -5.35 -20.94 5.48
N CYS A 93 -5.32 -21.98 4.68
CA CYS A 93 -5.47 -21.89 3.24
C CYS A 93 -6.26 -23.09 2.71
N SER A 94 -7.05 -22.88 1.67
CA SER A 94 -7.73 -23.95 0.92
C SER A 94 -7.03 -24.16 -0.41
N ILE A 95 -6.37 -25.33 -0.57
CA ILE A 95 -5.65 -25.66 -1.81
C ILE A 95 -6.53 -26.06 -2.98
N ASN A 96 -7.83 -26.38 -2.73
CA ASN A 96 -8.73 -26.94 -3.75
C ASN A 96 -8.92 -26.03 -4.99
N ASN A 97 -8.76 -24.71 -4.79
CA ASN A 97 -8.92 -23.71 -5.85
C ASN A 97 -7.61 -23.01 -6.21
N ALA A 98 -6.45 -23.51 -5.71
CA ALA A 98 -5.16 -22.93 -6.03
C ALA A 98 -4.87 -23.07 -7.54
N LYS A 99 -4.25 -22.04 -8.12
CA LYS A 99 -3.93 -21.97 -9.54
C LYS A 99 -2.49 -21.55 -9.76
N ALA A 100 -1.87 -22.17 -10.77
CA ALA A 100 -0.59 -21.74 -11.30
C ALA A 100 -0.75 -21.34 -12.77
N THR A 101 -0.18 -20.21 -13.13
CA THR A 101 -0.20 -19.69 -14.50
C THR A 101 1.17 -19.14 -14.86
N LEU A 102 1.54 -19.23 -16.15
CA LEU A 102 2.65 -18.49 -16.73
C LEU A 102 2.12 -17.19 -17.31
N LEU A 103 2.83 -16.10 -17.05
CA LEU A 103 2.57 -14.82 -17.71
C LEU A 103 3.48 -14.72 -18.92
N THR A 104 2.90 -14.48 -20.09
CA THR A 104 3.59 -14.41 -21.37
C THR A 104 3.17 -13.16 -22.14
N GLY A 105 3.94 -12.83 -23.19
CA GLY A 105 3.78 -11.60 -23.95
C GLY A 105 4.67 -10.47 -23.40
N ASP A 106 4.96 -9.47 -24.23
CA ASP A 106 5.83 -8.34 -23.87
C ASP A 106 5.25 -7.48 -22.73
N ASP A 107 3.93 -7.52 -22.57
CA ASP A 107 3.17 -6.83 -21.53
C ASP A 107 2.81 -7.73 -20.32
N LEU A 108 3.18 -9.00 -20.33
CA LEU A 108 2.84 -10.02 -19.32
C LEU A 108 1.32 -10.17 -19.06
N MET A 109 0.48 -9.79 -20.04
CA MET A 109 -0.98 -9.85 -19.90
C MET A 109 -1.56 -11.19 -20.29
N THR A 110 -0.86 -11.96 -21.13
CA THR A 110 -1.31 -13.28 -21.59
C THR A 110 -1.05 -14.32 -20.51
N ARG A 111 -2.11 -15.05 -20.11
CA ARG A 111 -2.07 -16.08 -19.08
C ARG A 111 -2.18 -17.46 -19.68
N VAL A 112 -1.18 -18.29 -19.48
CA VAL A 112 -1.18 -19.70 -19.87
C VAL A 112 -1.33 -20.54 -18.61
N ASN A 113 -2.38 -21.36 -18.53
CA ASN A 113 -2.57 -22.24 -17.39
C ASN A 113 -1.46 -23.27 -17.32
N LEU A 114 -0.78 -23.35 -16.19
CA LEU A 114 0.22 -24.35 -15.89
C LEU A 114 -0.44 -25.52 -15.14
N LYS A 115 -0.26 -26.73 -15.64
CA LYS A 115 -0.72 -27.93 -14.94
C LYS A 115 0.13 -28.12 -13.67
N ALA A 116 -0.43 -27.74 -12.54
CA ALA A 116 0.23 -27.87 -11.24
C ALA A 116 -0.59 -28.74 -10.31
N THR A 117 0.09 -29.59 -9.55
CA THR A 117 -0.49 -30.31 -8.42
C THR A 117 -0.14 -29.57 -7.14
N PHE A 118 -1.16 -29.20 -6.37
CA PHE A 118 -0.98 -28.52 -5.11
C PHE A 118 -1.09 -29.50 -3.94
N VAL A 119 -0.11 -29.47 -3.05
CA VAL A 119 -0.10 -30.25 -1.82
C VAL A 119 0.18 -29.30 -0.66
N GLN A 120 -0.56 -29.47 0.43
CA GLN A 120 -0.33 -28.72 1.65
C GLN A 120 0.34 -29.62 2.68
N ASP A 121 1.48 -29.16 3.20
CA ASP A 121 2.21 -29.79 4.30
C ASP A 121 2.38 -28.76 5.42
N GLY A 122 1.51 -28.85 6.43
CA GLY A 122 1.44 -27.87 7.49
C GLY A 122 1.15 -26.46 6.97
N GLN A 123 2.10 -25.54 7.14
CA GLN A 123 2.00 -24.15 6.63
C GLN A 123 2.58 -24.01 5.20
N ALA A 124 3.22 -25.03 4.67
CA ALA A 124 3.77 -24.98 3.33
C ALA A 124 2.76 -25.44 2.28
N VAL A 125 2.60 -24.66 1.23
CA VAL A 125 1.83 -24.98 0.03
C VAL A 125 2.81 -25.22 -1.11
N ILE A 126 2.87 -26.45 -1.58
CA ILE A 126 3.79 -26.91 -2.61
C ILE A 126 3.01 -27.01 -3.93
N ALA A 127 3.44 -26.26 -4.93
CA ALA A 127 2.97 -26.33 -6.30
C ALA A 127 4.00 -27.11 -7.14
N SER A 128 3.71 -28.34 -7.53
CA SER A 128 4.56 -29.17 -8.41
C SER A 128 4.06 -29.07 -9.83
N PHE A 129 4.94 -28.76 -10.77
CA PHE A 129 4.61 -28.53 -12.17
C PHE A 129 4.79 -29.83 -12.97
N GLY A 130 3.73 -30.32 -13.63
CA GLY A 130 3.79 -31.49 -14.51
C GLY A 130 4.58 -31.22 -15.79
N GLU A 131 4.52 -29.97 -16.27
CA GLU A 131 5.27 -29.50 -17.41
C GLU A 131 5.96 -28.18 -16.97
N PRO A 132 7.28 -28.20 -16.69
CA PRO A 132 8.01 -26.99 -16.29
C PRO A 132 7.91 -25.90 -17.36
N GLY A 133 7.80 -24.65 -16.94
CA GLY A 133 7.93 -23.52 -17.87
C GLY A 133 9.33 -23.44 -18.46
N GLN A 134 9.47 -22.73 -19.57
CA GLN A 134 10.79 -22.45 -20.14
C GLN A 134 11.66 -21.64 -19.14
N ALA A 135 12.96 -21.71 -19.30
CA ALA A 135 13.88 -20.90 -18.51
C ALA A 135 13.54 -19.40 -18.66
N GLY A 136 13.65 -18.63 -17.59
CA GLY A 136 13.28 -17.23 -17.56
C GLY A 136 11.76 -16.94 -17.53
N SER A 137 10.91 -17.97 -17.39
CA SER A 137 9.45 -17.79 -17.37
C SER A 137 8.96 -17.02 -16.17
N TYR A 138 7.85 -16.33 -16.35
CA TYR A 138 7.15 -15.59 -15.31
C TYR A 138 6.04 -16.46 -14.72
N TYR A 139 6.16 -16.80 -13.45
CA TYR A 139 5.22 -17.64 -12.72
C TYR A 139 4.27 -16.79 -11.89
N ARG A 140 3.00 -17.16 -11.90
CA ARG A 140 1.98 -16.60 -11.02
C ARG A 140 1.25 -17.72 -10.30
N ILE A 141 1.24 -17.65 -8.97
CA ILE A 141 0.50 -18.56 -8.09
C ILE A 141 -0.60 -17.77 -7.40
N GLU A 142 -1.81 -18.28 -7.47
CA GLU A 142 -2.99 -17.75 -6.79
C GLU A 142 -3.48 -18.77 -5.77
N LEU A 143 -3.46 -18.38 -4.48
CA LEU A 143 -3.98 -19.16 -3.37
C LEU A 143 -5.31 -18.56 -2.91
N TYR A 144 -6.35 -19.36 -2.91
CA TYR A 144 -7.70 -18.94 -2.53
C TYR A 144 -8.06 -19.43 -1.12
N GLY A 145 -9.07 -18.81 -0.50
CA GLY A 145 -9.52 -19.19 0.84
C GLY A 145 -8.43 -19.04 1.91
N VAL A 146 -7.54 -18.08 1.74
CA VAL A 146 -6.50 -17.78 2.73
C VAL A 146 -7.10 -16.92 3.82
N MET A 147 -6.96 -17.34 5.07
CA MET A 147 -7.33 -16.54 6.24
C MET A 147 -6.09 -16.27 7.08
N PHE A 148 -5.70 -15.01 7.20
CA PHE A 148 -4.63 -14.57 8.10
C PHE A 148 -5.10 -14.55 9.55
N PRO A 149 -4.17 -14.57 10.54
CA PRO A 149 -4.50 -14.44 11.94
C PRO A 149 -5.33 -13.18 12.22
N GLN A 150 -6.30 -13.27 13.15
CA GLN A 150 -7.19 -12.15 13.52
C GLN A 150 -6.44 -10.94 14.07
N ASN A 151 -5.29 -11.16 14.70
CA ASN A 151 -4.46 -10.08 15.25
C ASN A 151 -3.83 -9.20 14.17
N GLY A 152 -3.87 -9.62 12.90
CA GLY A 152 -3.28 -8.88 11.80
C GLY A 152 -1.76 -8.77 11.88
N GLY A 153 -1.24 -7.61 11.51
CA GLY A 153 0.20 -7.33 11.49
C GLY A 153 0.82 -7.48 10.09
N ASN A 154 2.12 -7.30 10.01
CA ASN A 154 2.87 -7.52 8.78
C ASN A 154 3.11 -9.02 8.61
N GLN A 155 2.45 -9.62 7.65
CA GLN A 155 2.54 -11.03 7.33
C GLN A 155 3.55 -11.23 6.19
N GLN A 156 4.56 -12.06 6.42
CA GLN A 156 5.58 -12.36 5.43
C GLN A 156 5.57 -13.84 5.09
N LEU A 157 5.42 -14.13 3.81
CA LEU A 157 5.61 -15.48 3.29
C LEU A 157 7.10 -15.77 3.18
N THR A 158 7.45 -17.03 3.34
CA THR A 158 8.77 -17.55 3.01
C THR A 158 8.61 -18.67 1.98
N GLY A 159 9.67 -19.10 1.35
CA GLY A 159 9.53 -20.17 0.38
C GLY A 159 10.86 -20.70 -0.15
N THR A 160 10.73 -21.84 -0.82
CA THR A 160 11.80 -22.49 -1.57
C THR A 160 11.28 -22.86 -2.95
N TYR A 161 12.17 -23.04 -3.89
CA TYR A 161 11.82 -23.56 -5.21
C TYR A 161 12.83 -24.64 -5.59
N THR A 162 12.36 -25.58 -6.39
CA THR A 162 13.18 -26.69 -6.88
C THR A 162 13.29 -26.56 -8.40
N LEU A 163 14.51 -26.60 -8.87
CA LEU A 163 14.81 -26.60 -10.30
C LEU A 163 14.56 -27.99 -10.91
N THR A 164 14.52 -28.05 -12.23
CA THR A 164 14.36 -29.32 -12.98
C THR A 164 15.55 -30.29 -12.78
N ASP A 165 16.72 -29.79 -12.36
CA ASP A 165 17.90 -30.60 -12.01
C ASP A 165 17.83 -31.17 -10.58
N GLY A 166 16.79 -30.85 -9.81
CA GLY A 166 16.61 -31.26 -8.42
C GLY A 166 17.24 -30.30 -7.38
N THR A 167 17.90 -29.24 -7.80
CA THR A 167 18.52 -28.28 -6.90
C THR A 167 17.42 -27.48 -6.18
N VAL A 168 17.50 -27.39 -4.84
CA VAL A 168 16.57 -26.61 -4.02
C VAL A 168 17.22 -25.28 -3.64
N LYS A 169 16.54 -24.17 -3.93
CA LYS A 169 16.99 -22.83 -3.60
C LYS A 169 15.95 -22.10 -2.74
N LYS A 170 16.39 -21.14 -1.91
CA LYS A 170 15.49 -20.30 -1.09
C LYS A 170 15.08 -19.07 -1.87
N ILE A 171 13.82 -18.66 -1.68
CA ILE A 171 13.30 -17.38 -2.14
C ILE A 171 13.71 -16.31 -1.10
N THR A 172 14.52 -15.34 -1.50
CA THR A 172 15.18 -14.43 -0.56
C THR A 172 14.41 -13.13 -0.29
N SER A 173 13.55 -12.69 -1.18
CA SER A 173 12.87 -11.40 -1.06
C SER A 173 11.39 -11.53 -1.44
N ILE A 174 10.54 -11.84 -0.46
CA ILE A 174 9.09 -11.82 -0.64
C ILE A 174 8.54 -10.57 0.04
N PRO A 175 7.79 -9.70 -0.68
CA PRO A 175 7.16 -8.53 -0.08
C PRO A 175 6.19 -8.92 1.06
N THR A 176 6.15 -8.09 2.11
CA THR A 176 5.24 -8.27 3.24
C THR A 176 3.82 -7.85 2.90
N ILE A 177 2.84 -8.55 3.42
CA ILE A 177 1.41 -8.23 3.31
C ILE A 177 0.97 -7.58 4.62
N ALA A 178 0.52 -6.33 4.56
CA ALA A 178 -0.05 -5.64 5.72
C ALA A 178 -1.48 -6.14 5.92
N VAL A 179 -1.73 -6.77 7.07
CA VAL A 179 -3.04 -7.30 7.48
C VAL A 179 -3.52 -6.51 8.68
N LYS A 180 -4.70 -5.92 8.60
CA LYS A 180 -5.33 -5.25 9.74
C LYS A 180 -6.03 -6.26 10.64
N SER A 181 -5.97 -6.03 11.95
CA SER A 181 -6.72 -6.84 12.93
C SER A 181 -8.21 -6.67 12.71
N THR A 182 -8.96 -7.77 12.84
CA THR A 182 -10.42 -7.71 12.91
C THR A 182 -10.82 -7.09 14.23
N THR A 183 -11.52 -5.98 14.17
CA THR A 183 -12.08 -5.34 15.35
C THR A 183 -13.27 -6.18 15.88
N PHE A 184 -13.54 -6.14 17.20
CA PHE A 184 -14.73 -6.76 17.80
C PHE A 184 -16.03 -6.46 17.04
N VAL A 185 -16.14 -5.24 16.53
CA VAL A 185 -17.29 -4.79 15.72
C VAL A 185 -17.44 -5.57 14.41
N GLN A 186 -16.30 -5.90 13.76
CA GLN A 186 -16.29 -6.70 12.53
C GLN A 186 -16.74 -8.14 12.83
N THR A 187 -16.18 -8.76 13.87
CA THR A 187 -16.58 -10.10 14.31
C THR A 187 -18.07 -10.15 14.67
N LEU A 188 -18.58 -9.09 15.32
CA LEU A 188 -20.00 -8.96 15.62
C LEU A 188 -20.86 -8.82 14.35
N SER A 189 -20.42 -8.02 13.39
CA SER A 189 -21.07 -7.86 12.08
C SER A 189 -21.17 -9.19 11.34
N ASP A 190 -20.07 -9.95 11.30
CA ASP A 190 -20.02 -11.26 10.62
C ASP A 190 -20.89 -12.30 11.30
N SER A 191 -20.90 -12.30 12.66
CA SER A 191 -21.80 -13.19 13.43
C SER A 191 -23.29 -12.84 13.20
N LEU A 192 -23.61 -11.55 13.08
CA LEU A 192 -24.96 -11.11 12.74
C LEU A 192 -25.35 -11.52 11.32
N ALA A 193 -24.44 -11.43 10.35
CA ALA A 193 -24.70 -11.81 8.97
C ALA A 193 -25.07 -13.29 8.82
N GLN A 194 -24.58 -14.15 9.73
CA GLN A 194 -24.87 -15.60 9.74
C GLN A 194 -26.23 -15.94 10.35
N GLN A 195 -26.86 -15.02 11.07
CA GLN A 195 -28.16 -15.27 11.71
C GLN A 195 -29.29 -15.44 10.69
N GLU A 196 -30.15 -16.44 10.91
CA GLU A 196 -31.25 -16.78 9.98
C GLU A 196 -32.22 -15.59 9.75
N TRP A 197 -32.52 -14.81 10.82
CA TRP A 197 -33.38 -13.63 10.69
C TRP A 197 -32.74 -12.54 9.82
N VAL A 198 -31.39 -12.37 9.87
CA VAL A 198 -30.68 -11.41 9.03
C VAL A 198 -30.64 -11.86 7.58
N LYS A 199 -30.48 -13.16 7.34
CA LYS A 199 -30.59 -13.73 5.98
C LYS A 199 -31.97 -13.50 5.40
N ALA A 200 -33.02 -13.78 6.19
CA ALA A 200 -34.40 -13.52 5.82
C ALA A 200 -34.68 -12.03 5.57
N TRP A 201 -34.15 -11.14 6.43
CA TRP A 201 -34.24 -9.69 6.26
C TRP A 201 -33.57 -9.23 4.97
N ASN A 202 -32.37 -9.69 4.70
CA ASN A 202 -31.58 -9.31 3.53
C ASN A 202 -32.06 -10.00 2.22
N SER A 203 -33.02 -10.90 2.28
CA SER A 203 -33.69 -11.45 1.09
C SER A 203 -34.49 -10.38 0.33
N ASN A 204 -35.02 -9.38 1.03
CA ASN A 204 -35.64 -8.23 0.41
C ASN A 204 -34.58 -7.22 -0.06
N THR A 205 -34.59 -6.92 -1.37
CA THR A 205 -33.58 -6.05 -1.98
C THR A 205 -33.55 -4.64 -1.38
N PHE A 206 -34.70 -4.08 -1.04
CA PHE A 206 -34.77 -2.77 -0.40
C PHE A 206 -34.14 -2.76 0.98
N LEU A 207 -34.48 -3.73 1.84
CA LEU A 207 -33.94 -3.86 3.18
C LEU A 207 -32.44 -4.11 3.18
N ARG A 208 -31.98 -4.94 2.25
CA ARG A 208 -30.54 -5.20 2.07
C ARG A 208 -29.74 -3.96 1.67
N LEU A 209 -30.30 -3.10 0.81
CA LEU A 209 -29.59 -1.92 0.32
C LEU A 209 -29.62 -0.75 1.31
N PHE A 210 -30.73 -0.56 2.04
CA PHE A 210 -30.92 0.63 2.88
C PHE A 210 -30.82 0.35 4.38
N LEU A 211 -31.12 -0.87 4.82
CA LEU A 211 -31.21 -1.23 6.25
C LEU A 211 -30.52 -2.58 6.51
N ASN A 212 -29.29 -2.75 6.07
CA ASN A 212 -28.51 -3.97 6.29
C ASN A 212 -27.89 -3.96 7.69
N PRO A 213 -28.35 -4.82 8.64
CA PRO A 213 -27.89 -4.79 10.03
C PRO A 213 -26.38 -5.03 10.20
N PRO A 214 -25.75 -6.00 9.52
CA PRO A 214 -24.30 -6.17 9.51
C PRO A 214 -23.52 -4.94 9.09
N ILE A 215 -23.92 -4.29 7.97
CA ILE A 215 -23.25 -3.09 7.46
C ILE A 215 -23.42 -1.93 8.46
N PHE A 216 -24.60 -1.80 9.06
CA PHE A 216 -24.85 -0.77 10.06
C PHE A 216 -23.91 -0.89 11.26
N VAL A 217 -23.72 -2.11 11.78
CA VAL A 217 -22.82 -2.38 12.89
C VAL A 217 -21.35 -2.15 12.49
N SER A 218 -20.92 -2.65 11.34
CA SER A 218 -19.54 -2.49 10.89
C SER A 218 -19.14 -1.04 10.59
N SER A 219 -20.11 -0.21 10.16
CA SER A 219 -19.90 1.20 9.87
C SER A 219 -19.89 2.11 11.11
N LEU A 220 -20.42 1.63 12.24
CA LEU A 220 -20.59 2.42 13.45
C LEU A 220 -19.30 3.11 13.95
N PRO A 221 -18.15 2.44 14.02
CA PRO A 221 -16.89 3.07 14.46
C PRO A 221 -16.47 4.24 13.56
N ILE A 222 -16.62 4.07 12.24
CA ILE A 222 -16.25 5.09 11.25
C ILE A 222 -17.15 6.31 11.38
N VAL A 223 -18.46 6.08 11.53
CA VAL A 223 -19.47 7.15 11.73
C VAL A 223 -19.20 7.88 13.04
N LEU A 224 -18.93 7.16 14.14
CA LEU A 224 -18.61 7.77 15.43
C LEU A 224 -17.32 8.59 15.38
N GLN A 225 -16.29 8.10 14.68
CA GLN A 225 -15.05 8.85 14.50
C GLN A 225 -15.31 10.17 13.74
N GLY A 226 -16.09 10.12 12.65
CA GLY A 226 -16.51 11.32 11.90
C GLY A 226 -17.34 12.26 12.75
N PHE A 227 -18.27 11.74 13.54
CA PHE A 227 -19.09 12.52 14.45
C PHE A 227 -18.26 13.27 15.50
N PHE A 228 -17.35 12.59 16.21
CA PHE A 228 -16.47 13.24 17.18
C PHE A 228 -15.55 14.27 16.56
N MET A 229 -15.06 14.01 15.35
CA MET A 229 -14.27 15.00 14.59
C MET A 229 -15.12 16.23 14.25
N ALA A 230 -16.34 16.07 13.77
CA ALA A 230 -17.25 17.17 13.48
C ALA A 230 -17.59 17.99 14.74
N VAL A 231 -17.89 17.32 15.86
CA VAL A 231 -18.13 17.99 17.15
C VAL A 231 -16.89 18.76 17.59
N GLY A 232 -15.70 18.18 17.49
CA GLY A 232 -14.45 18.86 17.82
C GLY A 232 -14.22 20.13 17.01
N ILE A 233 -14.45 20.07 15.69
CA ILE A 233 -14.36 21.25 14.82
C ILE A 233 -15.36 22.33 15.24
N VAL A 234 -16.61 21.96 15.52
CA VAL A 234 -17.64 22.90 15.94
C VAL A 234 -17.28 23.56 17.28
N LEU A 235 -16.81 22.78 18.25
CA LEU A 235 -16.40 23.29 19.55
C LEU A 235 -15.25 24.30 19.48
N VAL A 236 -14.37 24.19 18.52
CA VAL A 236 -13.27 25.14 18.29
C VAL A 236 -13.76 26.33 17.45
N ALA A 237 -14.51 26.07 16.39
CA ALA A 237 -14.96 27.09 15.44
C ALA A 237 -15.96 28.07 16.06
N PHE A 238 -16.88 27.60 16.92
CA PHE A 238 -17.93 28.43 17.51
C PHE A 238 -17.40 29.54 18.43
N PRO A 239 -16.49 29.26 19.39
CA PRO A 239 -15.90 30.30 20.23
C PRO A 239 -15.10 31.35 19.44
N ILE A 240 -14.52 30.97 18.30
CA ILE A 240 -13.78 31.89 17.44
C ILE A 240 -14.74 32.71 16.54
N ALA A 241 -15.80 32.10 16.04
CA ALA A 241 -16.76 32.75 15.15
C ALA A 241 -17.54 33.87 15.82
N ILE A 242 -17.90 33.73 17.12
CA ILE A 242 -18.65 34.73 17.87
C ILE A 242 -17.91 36.09 17.97
N PRO A 243 -16.66 36.13 18.45
CA PRO A 243 -15.88 37.36 18.53
C PRO A 243 -15.62 37.97 17.14
N LEU A 244 -15.33 37.14 16.13
CA LEU A 244 -15.12 37.60 14.75
C LEU A 244 -16.40 38.23 14.17
N GLY A 245 -17.53 37.58 14.38
CA GLY A 245 -18.83 38.13 13.96
C GLY A 245 -19.13 39.45 14.64
N LEU A 246 -18.83 39.57 15.94
CA LEU A 246 -19.01 40.82 16.70
C LEU A 246 -18.08 41.91 16.17
N LEU A 247 -16.80 41.59 15.92
CA LEU A 247 -15.82 42.50 15.33
C LEU A 247 -16.33 43.06 13.97
N LEU A 248 -16.75 42.17 13.08
CA LEU A 248 -17.32 42.57 11.77
C LEU A 248 -18.55 43.45 11.92
N SER A 249 -19.42 43.19 12.89
CA SER A 249 -20.58 44.03 13.21
C SER A 249 -20.14 45.40 13.64
N PHE A 250 -19.19 45.56 14.54
CA PHE A 250 -18.63 46.84 14.96
C PHE A 250 -17.98 47.58 13.79
N MET A 251 -17.25 46.89 12.92
CA MET A 251 -16.67 47.52 11.72
C MET A 251 -17.75 48.11 10.82
N ARG A 252 -18.87 47.43 10.62
CA ARG A 252 -20.00 47.95 9.81
C ARG A 252 -20.69 49.14 10.42
N MET A 253 -20.70 49.23 11.76
CA MET A 253 -21.30 50.36 12.49
C MET A 253 -20.32 51.53 12.69
N SER A 254 -19.07 51.38 12.28
CA SER A 254 -18.01 52.39 12.48
C SER A 254 -18.34 53.70 11.72
N LYS A 255 -17.99 54.84 12.34
CA LYS A 255 -18.02 56.18 11.73
C LYS A 255 -16.95 56.31 10.62
N PHE A 256 -15.89 55.52 10.66
CA PHE A 256 -14.84 55.54 9.65
C PHE A 256 -15.31 54.84 8.38
N ALA A 257 -15.38 55.55 7.25
CA ALA A 257 -15.85 55.04 5.98
C ALA A 257 -15.08 53.81 5.47
N ILE A 258 -13.76 53.77 5.71
CA ILE A 258 -12.90 52.66 5.29
C ILE A 258 -13.24 51.37 6.05
N LEU A 259 -13.33 51.41 7.38
CA LEU A 259 -13.68 50.25 8.22
C LEU A 259 -15.11 49.74 7.87
N ARG A 260 -16.05 50.63 7.71
CA ARG A 260 -17.43 50.30 7.30
C ARG A 260 -17.47 49.68 5.90
N GLY A 261 -16.67 50.22 4.97
CA GLY A 261 -16.55 49.69 3.61
C GLY A 261 -16.00 48.26 3.59
N LEU A 262 -14.87 48.02 4.27
CA LEU A 262 -14.24 46.70 4.39
C LEU A 262 -15.15 45.66 5.04
N GLY A 263 -15.78 46.00 6.18
CA GLY A 263 -16.72 45.11 6.85
C GLY A 263 -17.95 44.79 5.99
N SER A 264 -18.49 45.78 5.27
CA SER A 264 -19.62 45.57 4.37
C SER A 264 -19.25 44.74 3.15
N LEU A 265 -18.07 44.97 2.55
CA LEU A 265 -17.55 44.18 1.43
C LEU A 265 -17.42 42.71 1.81
N TYR A 266 -16.72 42.40 2.91
CA TYR A 266 -16.55 41.05 3.38
C TYR A 266 -17.88 40.33 3.60
N VAL A 267 -18.79 40.93 4.36
CA VAL A 267 -20.08 40.32 4.66
C VAL A 267 -20.92 40.12 3.39
N ASN A 268 -20.90 41.07 2.44
CA ASN A 268 -21.66 40.96 1.20
C ASN A 268 -21.10 39.88 0.29
N VAL A 269 -19.76 39.73 0.19
CA VAL A 269 -19.10 38.66 -0.57
C VAL A 269 -19.43 37.29 0.03
N VAL A 270 -19.28 37.14 1.34
CA VAL A 270 -19.54 35.85 2.02
C VAL A 270 -21.03 35.47 1.96
N ARG A 271 -21.95 36.42 2.13
CA ARG A 271 -23.40 36.16 1.99
C ARG A 271 -23.86 35.94 0.54
N GLY A 272 -23.17 36.60 -0.41
CA GLY A 272 -23.53 36.52 -1.83
C GLY A 272 -23.00 35.27 -2.53
N THR A 273 -22.04 34.57 -1.92
CA THR A 273 -21.46 33.35 -2.49
C THR A 273 -22.09 32.09 -1.85
N PRO A 274 -22.44 31.06 -2.65
CA PRO A 274 -22.89 29.78 -2.11
C PRO A 274 -21.85 29.15 -1.18
N VAL A 275 -22.29 28.63 -0.02
CA VAL A 275 -21.40 28.00 0.98
C VAL A 275 -20.56 26.89 0.36
N PHE A 276 -21.16 26.10 -0.56
CA PHE A 276 -20.46 25.04 -1.26
C PHE A 276 -19.23 25.55 -2.05
N LEU A 277 -19.39 26.69 -2.74
CA LEU A 277 -18.31 27.34 -3.48
C LEU A 277 -17.19 27.82 -2.54
N GLN A 278 -17.55 28.36 -1.37
CA GLN A 278 -16.57 28.80 -0.37
C GLN A 278 -15.73 27.63 0.15
N VAL A 279 -16.38 26.50 0.48
CA VAL A 279 -15.69 25.28 0.93
C VAL A 279 -14.79 24.73 -0.18
N TYR A 280 -15.28 24.73 -1.43
CA TYR A 280 -14.50 24.25 -2.58
C TYR A 280 -13.22 25.08 -2.79
N ILE A 281 -13.34 26.41 -2.76
CA ILE A 281 -12.19 27.33 -2.89
C ILE A 281 -11.23 27.16 -1.70
N ALA A 282 -11.73 27.00 -0.48
CA ALA A 282 -10.90 26.78 0.68
C ALA A 282 -10.14 25.47 0.61
N PHE A 283 -10.76 24.40 0.10
CA PHE A 283 -10.15 23.08 0.04
C PHE A 283 -9.14 22.93 -1.11
N PHE A 284 -9.48 23.44 -2.29
CA PHE A 284 -8.65 23.28 -3.50
C PHE A 284 -7.80 24.49 -3.83
N GLY A 285 -8.19 25.69 -3.41
CA GLY A 285 -7.48 26.93 -3.75
C GLY A 285 -6.41 27.36 -2.75
N LEU A 286 -6.56 27.03 -1.46
CA LEU A 286 -5.57 27.38 -0.42
C LEU A 286 -4.31 26.51 -0.40
N PRO A 287 -4.32 25.22 -0.78
CA PRO A 287 -3.11 24.39 -0.80
C PRO A 287 -2.14 24.70 -1.95
N LEU A 288 -2.47 25.61 -2.87
CA LEU A 288 -1.61 26.10 -3.95
C LEU A 288 -0.79 27.30 -3.47
#